data_db2d71686a38a68cd24a52c5ff5d3723
#
_entry.id   db2d71686a38a68cd24a52c5ff5d3723
#
_cell.length_a   1.000
_cell.length_b   1.000
_cell.length_c   1.000
_cell.angle_alpha   90.00
_cell.angle_beta   90.00
_cell.angle_gamma   90.00
#
_symmetry.space_group_name_H-M   'P 1'
#
loop_
_entity.id
_entity.type
_entity.pdbx_description
1 polymer ?
#
loop_
_entity_poly.entity_id
_entity_poly.type
_entity_poly.pdbx_seq_one_letter_code
_entity_poly.pdbx_strand_id
1 'polypeptide(L)'
;VKLFVVKESRPGEKRVALTPASVAKAKALGYEVEVAAGAGAAAGFASSAYQEAGATLVGSAAGSGTAAGSGSGAGAAAGSGAGAESSPAEVAGAIGKAQVVASVSPLEPSLASRLSPGSVTISFLQRERDAATIAAITQARANALSFDYLPRISRAQAADALTSQAIVSGYRVTLVAAGLLPKFFPLYMTAAGTIRPAKVLVLGAGVAGLQAMATSKKLGAVVSGYDVRAASPDEVKSVGARFVNIDLPPIDGAGGYARELGEERAKKQQELLAPVIAEQNIVITTAAVPGRPAPLLVTKQMLAGMAEGSVICDLAAESGGNVEGSVAGEVVNLDGVTLWGGKDVPSQMAPDASSLY
;
A
#
# COMPACT_ATOMS: atom_id res chain seq x y z
N VAL A 1 -18.41 -18.03 16.80
CA VAL A 1 -17.31 -18.25 15.84
C VAL A 1 -16.07 -17.54 16.37
N LYS A 2 -14.98 -18.31 16.54
CA LYS A 2 -13.70 -17.76 17.00
C LYS A 2 -12.90 -17.21 15.82
N LEU A 3 -12.53 -15.94 15.92
CA LEU A 3 -11.70 -15.21 14.96
C LEU A 3 -10.36 -14.90 15.63
N PHE A 4 -9.27 -15.30 15.00
CA PHE A 4 -7.92 -15.01 15.45
C PHE A 4 -7.22 -14.03 14.52
N VAL A 5 -6.63 -12.97 15.07
CA VAL A 5 -5.82 -11.97 14.36
C VAL A 5 -4.36 -12.24 14.65
N VAL A 6 -3.59 -12.53 13.61
CA VAL A 6 -2.16 -12.81 13.76
C VAL A 6 -1.35 -11.51 13.84
N LYS A 7 -0.17 -11.57 14.43
CA LYS A 7 0.88 -10.57 14.24
C LYS A 7 1.55 -10.84 12.90
N GLU A 8 1.66 -9.81 12.06
CA GLU A 8 2.36 -9.94 10.78
C GLU A 8 3.85 -10.26 10.98
N SER A 9 4.35 -11.19 10.21
CA SER A 9 5.75 -11.66 10.27
C SER A 9 6.59 -11.24 9.07
N ARG A 10 5.94 -10.84 7.96
CA ARG A 10 6.64 -10.43 6.75
C ARG A 10 7.46 -9.16 7.01
N PRO A 11 8.77 -9.15 6.68
CA PRO A 11 9.59 -7.96 6.79
C PRO A 11 8.98 -6.76 6.04
N GLY A 12 8.87 -5.61 6.71
CA GLY A 12 8.27 -4.40 6.14
C GLY A 12 6.75 -4.26 6.37
N GLU A 13 6.02 -5.34 6.64
CA GLU A 13 4.61 -5.26 6.97
C GLU A 13 4.40 -4.72 8.39
N LYS A 14 3.68 -3.61 8.48
CA LYS A 14 3.38 -2.94 9.76
C LYS A 14 1.89 -2.84 10.04
N ARG A 15 1.05 -3.19 9.06
CA ARG A 15 -0.39 -3.18 9.20
C ARG A 15 -0.86 -4.31 10.11
N VAL A 16 -2.09 -4.25 10.53
CA VAL A 16 -2.79 -5.31 11.25
C VAL A 16 -4.17 -5.52 10.61
N ALA A 17 -4.61 -6.75 10.52
CA ALA A 17 -5.85 -7.11 9.81
C ALA A 17 -7.11 -6.56 10.50
N LEU A 18 -7.13 -6.44 11.83
CA LEU A 18 -8.21 -5.80 12.57
C LEU A 18 -7.64 -4.76 13.54
N THR A 19 -8.17 -3.54 13.47
CA THR A 19 -7.93 -2.52 14.48
C THR A 19 -8.82 -2.74 15.71
N PRO A 20 -8.56 -2.11 16.87
CA PRO A 20 -9.46 -2.18 18.02
C PRO A 20 -10.92 -1.82 17.66
N ALA A 21 -11.12 -0.81 16.80
CA ALA A 21 -12.46 -0.43 16.35
C ALA A 21 -13.12 -1.54 15.49
N SER A 22 -12.36 -2.25 14.68
CA SER A 22 -12.85 -3.40 13.88
C SER A 22 -13.14 -4.60 14.77
N VAL A 23 -12.36 -4.82 15.84
CA VAL A 23 -12.64 -5.86 16.86
C VAL A 23 -14.00 -5.61 17.52
N ALA A 24 -14.30 -4.37 17.93
CA ALA A 24 -15.58 -4.04 18.53
C ALA A 24 -16.76 -4.36 17.59
N LYS A 25 -16.60 -4.07 16.29
CA LYS A 25 -17.60 -4.42 15.25
C LYS A 25 -17.75 -5.93 15.10
N ALA A 26 -16.66 -6.69 15.04
CA ALA A 26 -16.70 -8.16 14.93
C ALA A 26 -17.40 -8.78 16.14
N LYS A 27 -17.14 -8.28 17.33
CA LYS A 27 -17.83 -8.74 18.54
C LYS A 27 -19.33 -8.44 18.53
N ALA A 28 -19.74 -7.27 18.05
CA ALA A 28 -21.14 -6.94 17.86
C ALA A 28 -21.87 -7.89 16.90
N LEU A 29 -21.12 -8.50 15.95
CA LEU A 29 -21.60 -9.53 15.04
C LEU A 29 -21.56 -10.96 15.65
N GLY A 30 -21.16 -11.11 16.91
CA GLY A 30 -21.13 -12.39 17.63
C GLY A 30 -19.84 -13.20 17.48
N TYR A 31 -18.76 -12.59 16.99
CA TYR A 31 -17.45 -13.26 16.96
C TYR A 31 -16.78 -13.20 18.34
N GLU A 32 -16.16 -14.28 18.74
CA GLU A 32 -15.17 -14.34 19.81
C GLU A 32 -13.81 -13.98 19.18
N VAL A 33 -13.24 -12.81 19.56
CA VAL A 33 -12.02 -12.30 18.92
C VAL A 33 -10.81 -12.52 19.82
N GLU A 34 -9.84 -13.26 19.30
CA GLU A 34 -8.51 -13.40 19.87
C GLU A 34 -7.49 -12.63 19.01
N VAL A 35 -6.55 -11.94 19.64
CA VAL A 35 -5.51 -11.16 18.96
C VAL A 35 -4.15 -11.56 19.50
N ALA A 36 -3.19 -11.83 18.63
CA ALA A 36 -1.81 -12.07 19.06
C ALA A 36 -1.25 -10.84 19.76
N ALA A 37 -0.62 -11.03 20.91
CA ALA A 37 -0.01 -9.93 21.67
C ALA A 37 1.00 -9.19 20.78
N GLY A 38 0.89 -7.85 20.77
CA GLY A 38 1.71 -6.99 19.93
C GLY A 38 1.33 -6.94 18.44
N ALA A 39 0.24 -7.59 18.01
CA ALA A 39 -0.16 -7.59 16.59
C ALA A 39 -0.38 -6.19 16.01
N GLY A 40 -0.96 -5.27 16.78
CA GLY A 40 -1.21 -3.89 16.36
C GLY A 40 -0.07 -2.91 16.64
N ALA A 41 0.99 -3.33 17.34
CA ALA A 41 2.01 -2.41 17.84
C ALA A 41 2.70 -1.62 16.73
N ALA A 42 3.06 -2.27 15.61
CA ALA A 42 3.68 -1.62 14.47
C ALA A 42 2.72 -0.64 13.74
N ALA A 43 1.41 -0.81 13.91
CA ALA A 43 0.37 0.09 13.41
C ALA A 43 -0.08 1.12 14.46
N GLY A 44 0.63 1.25 15.60
CA GLY A 44 0.31 2.22 16.64
C GLY A 44 -0.86 1.84 17.56
N PHE A 45 -1.33 0.60 17.52
CA PHE A 45 -2.41 0.12 18.39
C PHE A 45 -1.85 -0.70 19.54
N ALA A 46 -2.00 -0.19 20.75
CA ALA A 46 -1.56 -0.88 21.97
C ALA A 46 -2.41 -2.15 22.23
N SER A 47 -1.80 -3.16 22.85
CA SER A 47 -2.51 -4.37 23.26
C SER A 47 -3.68 -4.10 24.21
N SER A 48 -3.57 -3.12 25.12
CA SER A 48 -4.66 -2.68 26.00
C SER A 48 -5.89 -2.20 25.23
N ALA A 49 -5.71 -1.47 24.13
CA ALA A 49 -6.83 -1.02 23.30
C ALA A 49 -7.63 -2.18 22.70
N TYR A 50 -6.97 -3.30 22.36
CA TYR A 50 -7.68 -4.52 21.93
C TYR A 50 -8.47 -5.16 23.06
N GLN A 51 -7.92 -5.19 24.29
CA GLN A 51 -8.63 -5.69 25.47
C GLN A 51 -9.84 -4.81 25.81
N GLU A 52 -9.70 -3.50 25.76
CA GLU A 52 -10.79 -2.54 25.94
C GLU A 52 -11.89 -2.73 24.87
N ALA A 53 -11.52 -3.04 23.63
CA ALA A 53 -12.45 -3.41 22.57
C ALA A 53 -13.08 -4.80 22.77
N GLY A 54 -12.65 -5.54 23.79
CA GLY A 54 -13.18 -6.83 24.21
C GLY A 54 -12.52 -8.04 23.55
N ALA A 55 -11.34 -7.91 22.94
CA ALA A 55 -10.57 -9.05 22.48
C ALA A 55 -9.83 -9.75 23.61
N THR A 56 -9.59 -11.04 23.46
CA THR A 56 -8.66 -11.78 24.30
C THR A 56 -7.27 -11.77 23.65
N LEU A 57 -6.23 -11.42 24.43
CA LEU A 57 -4.86 -11.49 23.95
C LEU A 57 -4.30 -12.91 24.06
N VAL A 58 -3.64 -13.39 23.02
CA VAL A 58 -2.89 -14.63 22.99
C VAL A 58 -1.42 -14.30 23.19
N GLY A 59 -0.75 -14.91 24.21
CA GLY A 59 0.68 -14.73 24.47
C GLY A 59 1.03 -13.54 25.35
N SER A 60 0.04 -12.89 26.01
CA SER A 60 0.38 -11.96 27.07
C SER A 60 0.82 -12.72 28.30
N ALA A 61 2.07 -12.58 28.75
CA ALA A 61 2.44 -13.01 30.08
C ALA A 61 1.49 -12.33 31.08
N ALA A 62 0.79 -13.12 31.87
CA ALA A 62 -0.01 -12.64 32.99
C ALA A 62 0.90 -11.93 33.99
N GLY A 63 1.08 -10.62 33.81
CA GLY A 63 1.73 -9.72 34.71
C GLY A 63 0.67 -8.74 35.23
N SER A 64 -0.16 -9.20 36.15
CA SER A 64 -0.97 -8.35 37.00
C SER A 64 -0.04 -7.53 37.90
N GLY A 65 0.26 -6.31 37.46
CA GLY A 65 0.93 -5.33 38.29
C GLY A 65 0.09 -4.06 38.31
N THR A 66 -0.88 -3.99 39.19
CA THR A 66 -1.46 -2.72 39.64
C THR A 66 -0.34 -1.88 40.27
N ALA A 67 0.22 -0.96 39.53
CA ALA A 67 1.01 0.13 40.11
C ALA A 67 0.23 1.43 39.94
N ALA A 68 -0.60 1.74 40.95
CA ALA A 68 -1.00 3.10 41.22
C ALA A 68 0.25 3.86 41.69
N GLY A 69 0.75 4.75 40.87
CA GLY A 69 1.85 5.65 41.16
C GLY A 69 1.58 7.01 40.54
N SER A 70 1.03 7.94 41.37
CA SER A 70 0.91 9.35 41.05
C SER A 70 2.30 9.97 40.95
N GLY A 71 2.68 10.49 39.84
CA GLY A 71 3.90 11.23 39.62
C GLY A 71 3.80 12.13 38.39
N SER A 72 3.57 13.43 38.63
CA SER A 72 3.62 14.51 37.67
C SER A 72 5.05 14.74 37.19
N GLY A 73 5.27 14.68 35.89
CA GLY A 73 6.56 15.02 35.27
C GLY A 73 6.47 14.98 33.76
N ALA A 74 6.41 16.16 33.14
CA ALA A 74 6.45 16.34 31.69
C ALA A 74 7.83 15.94 31.14
N GLY A 75 7.88 15.06 30.16
CA GLY A 75 9.07 14.70 29.42
C GLY A 75 8.77 13.64 28.40
N ALA A 76 8.47 14.06 27.16
CA ALA A 76 8.18 13.16 26.04
C ALA A 76 9.46 12.45 25.60
N ALA A 77 9.62 11.21 26.00
CA ALA A 77 10.51 10.26 25.36
C ALA A 77 9.66 9.04 24.99
N ALA A 78 9.52 8.78 23.68
CA ALA A 78 8.87 7.59 23.18
C ALA A 78 9.70 6.36 23.58
N GLY A 79 9.47 5.83 24.76
CA GLY A 79 9.98 4.58 25.24
C GLY A 79 9.22 3.44 24.56
N SER A 80 9.90 2.64 23.75
CA SER A 80 9.43 1.35 23.25
C SER A 80 9.21 0.42 24.45
N GLY A 81 8.00 0.41 25.00
CA GLY A 81 7.58 -0.61 25.92
C GLY A 81 7.58 -1.94 25.16
N ALA A 82 8.60 -2.78 25.37
CA ALA A 82 8.61 -4.16 24.94
C ALA A 82 7.49 -4.90 25.68
N GLY A 83 6.27 -4.79 25.15
CA GLY A 83 5.11 -5.58 25.57
C GLY A 83 5.43 -7.05 25.26
N ALA A 84 5.01 -7.94 26.14
CA ALA A 84 5.14 -9.38 25.93
C ALA A 84 4.59 -9.77 24.55
N GLU A 85 5.40 -10.46 23.76
CA GLU A 85 5.04 -10.96 22.46
C GLU A 85 4.55 -12.41 22.58
N SER A 86 3.63 -12.81 21.68
CA SER A 86 3.17 -14.20 21.60
C SER A 86 4.33 -15.10 21.17
N SER A 87 4.48 -16.26 21.85
CA SER A 87 5.41 -17.28 21.38
C SER A 87 4.88 -17.96 20.10
N PRO A 88 5.75 -18.48 19.23
CA PRO A 88 5.34 -19.21 18.04
C PRO A 88 4.38 -20.39 18.34
N ALA A 89 4.55 -21.06 19.48
CA ALA A 89 3.70 -22.16 19.90
C ALA A 89 2.29 -21.69 20.28
N GLU A 90 2.15 -20.57 20.97
CA GLU A 90 0.85 -19.99 21.34
C GLU A 90 0.10 -19.53 20.09
N VAL A 91 0.78 -18.86 19.15
CA VAL A 91 0.20 -18.46 17.86
C VAL A 91 -0.29 -19.67 17.07
N ALA A 92 0.55 -20.71 16.94
CA ALA A 92 0.19 -21.93 16.25
C ALA A 92 -1.01 -22.65 16.92
N GLY A 93 -1.06 -22.64 18.25
CA GLY A 93 -2.17 -23.21 19.03
C GLY A 93 -3.48 -22.42 18.84
N ALA A 94 -3.40 -21.08 18.76
CA ALA A 94 -4.57 -20.23 18.51
C ALA A 94 -5.10 -20.43 17.08
N ILE A 95 -4.22 -20.47 16.06
CA ILE A 95 -4.58 -20.78 14.67
C ILE A 95 -5.33 -22.11 14.58
N GLY A 96 -4.83 -23.14 15.25
CA GLY A 96 -5.49 -24.47 15.26
C GLY A 96 -6.84 -24.53 15.96
N LYS A 97 -7.22 -23.53 16.75
CA LYS A 97 -8.52 -23.44 17.43
C LYS A 97 -9.50 -22.46 16.80
N ALA A 98 -9.02 -21.60 15.91
CA ALA A 98 -9.82 -20.59 15.26
C ALA A 98 -10.63 -21.14 14.08
N GLN A 99 -11.88 -20.69 13.92
CA GLN A 99 -12.67 -20.93 12.72
C GLN A 99 -12.32 -19.93 11.61
N VAL A 100 -11.89 -18.72 12.00
CA VAL A 100 -11.44 -17.67 11.06
C VAL A 100 -10.10 -17.16 11.52
N VAL A 101 -9.14 -17.06 10.61
CA VAL A 101 -7.83 -16.46 10.85
C VAL A 101 -7.66 -15.26 9.90
N ALA A 102 -7.43 -14.08 10.46
CA ALA A 102 -7.26 -12.85 9.71
C ALA A 102 -5.80 -12.37 9.73
N SER A 103 -5.26 -12.07 8.56
CA SER A 103 -3.94 -11.46 8.36
C SER A 103 -4.00 -10.46 7.20
N VAL A 104 -3.04 -9.58 7.10
CA VAL A 104 -2.87 -8.70 5.93
C VAL A 104 -2.10 -9.43 4.85
N SER A 105 -0.92 -9.92 5.19
CA SER A 105 -0.10 -10.77 4.32
C SER A 105 -0.55 -12.23 4.39
N PRO A 106 -0.23 -13.06 3.39
CA PRO A 106 -0.45 -14.50 3.47
C PRO A 106 0.23 -15.10 4.71
N LEU A 107 -0.42 -16.06 5.36
CA LEU A 107 0.21 -16.80 6.44
C LEU A 107 1.48 -17.51 5.93
N GLU A 108 2.50 -17.58 6.77
CA GLU A 108 3.64 -18.44 6.49
C GLU A 108 3.20 -19.90 6.31
N PRO A 109 3.78 -20.69 5.39
CA PRO A 109 3.37 -22.09 5.17
C PRO A 109 3.37 -22.94 6.46
N SER A 110 4.30 -22.69 7.37
CA SER A 110 4.40 -23.33 8.69
C SER A 110 3.20 -23.05 9.60
N LEU A 111 2.65 -21.84 9.53
CA LEU A 111 1.45 -21.43 10.26
C LEU A 111 0.18 -21.88 9.53
N ALA A 112 0.16 -21.78 8.21
CA ALA A 112 -0.96 -22.24 7.38
C ALA A 112 -1.25 -23.73 7.56
N SER A 113 -0.19 -24.54 7.76
CA SER A 113 -0.34 -25.99 8.06
C SER A 113 -0.99 -26.28 9.43
N ARG A 114 -1.13 -25.28 10.31
CA ARG A 114 -1.80 -25.40 11.62
C ARG A 114 -3.29 -25.10 11.57
N LEU A 115 -3.81 -24.65 10.43
CA LEU A 115 -5.24 -24.42 10.25
C LEU A 115 -6.02 -25.70 10.46
N SER A 116 -7.17 -25.62 11.15
CA SER A 116 -8.08 -26.75 11.32
C SER A 116 -8.87 -27.02 10.04
N PRO A 117 -9.23 -28.28 9.77
CA PRO A 117 -10.12 -28.62 8.67
C PRO A 117 -11.41 -27.79 8.70
N GLY A 118 -11.77 -27.20 7.56
CA GLY A 118 -12.97 -26.38 7.43
C GLY A 118 -12.82 -24.93 7.93
N SER A 119 -11.72 -24.57 8.60
CA SER A 119 -11.45 -23.16 8.96
C SER A 119 -11.20 -22.30 7.72
N VAL A 120 -11.26 -20.97 7.91
CA VAL A 120 -11.10 -19.99 6.83
C VAL A 120 -9.96 -19.04 7.19
N THR A 121 -9.01 -18.82 6.28
CA THR A 121 -8.08 -17.70 6.37
C THR A 121 -8.49 -16.57 5.41
N ILE A 122 -8.33 -15.33 5.84
CA ILE A 122 -8.67 -14.12 5.09
C ILE A 122 -7.45 -13.22 5.03
N SER A 123 -6.95 -12.92 3.81
CA SER A 123 -5.77 -12.07 3.60
C SER A 123 -5.65 -11.65 2.13
N PHE A 124 -4.63 -10.86 1.79
CA PHE A 124 -4.09 -10.88 0.43
C PHE A 124 -3.43 -12.25 0.18
N LEU A 125 -3.66 -12.84 -0.98
CA LEU A 125 -3.10 -14.16 -1.33
C LEU A 125 -3.14 -14.35 -2.85
N GLN A 126 -1.98 -14.40 -3.50
CA GLN A 126 -1.86 -14.53 -4.96
C GLN A 126 -1.34 -15.91 -5.36
N ARG A 127 -2.00 -16.52 -6.34
CA ARG A 127 -1.69 -17.91 -6.77
C ARG A 127 -0.24 -18.08 -7.20
N GLU A 128 0.26 -17.13 -7.97
CA GLU A 128 1.59 -17.21 -8.59
C GLU A 128 2.70 -16.98 -7.57
N ARG A 129 2.47 -16.12 -6.59
CA ARG A 129 3.45 -15.73 -5.58
C ARG A 129 3.43 -16.61 -4.35
N ASP A 130 2.24 -17.01 -3.92
CA ASP A 130 2.02 -17.60 -2.59
C ASP A 130 1.70 -19.10 -2.66
N ALA A 131 2.20 -19.80 -3.69
CA ALA A 131 1.90 -21.22 -3.97
C ALA A 131 2.19 -22.16 -2.78
N ALA A 132 3.25 -21.92 -2.01
CA ALA A 132 3.60 -22.72 -0.84
C ALA A 132 2.56 -22.60 0.27
N THR A 133 2.08 -21.38 0.54
CA THR A 133 1.01 -21.11 1.51
C THR A 133 -0.29 -21.78 1.07
N ILE A 134 -0.64 -21.66 -0.21
CA ILE A 134 -1.85 -22.29 -0.78
C ILE A 134 -1.79 -23.82 -0.64
N ALA A 135 -0.63 -24.43 -0.92
CA ALA A 135 -0.42 -25.85 -0.73
C ALA A 135 -0.63 -26.28 0.73
N ALA A 136 -0.09 -25.50 1.69
CA ALA A 136 -0.25 -25.76 3.11
C ALA A 136 -1.72 -25.65 3.57
N ILE A 137 -2.46 -24.61 3.10
CA ILE A 137 -3.90 -24.45 3.38
C ILE A 137 -4.70 -25.65 2.82
N THR A 138 -4.38 -26.09 1.60
CA THR A 138 -5.02 -27.23 0.95
C THR A 138 -4.77 -28.52 1.73
N GLN A 139 -3.54 -28.77 2.18
CA GLN A 139 -3.18 -29.93 2.99
C GLN A 139 -3.89 -29.92 4.35
N ALA A 140 -4.06 -28.75 4.95
CA ALA A 140 -4.82 -28.56 6.18
C ALA A 140 -6.35 -28.75 5.98
N ARG A 141 -6.83 -28.91 4.75
CA ARG A 141 -8.27 -28.93 4.39
C ARG A 141 -9.01 -27.68 4.88
N ALA A 142 -8.34 -26.54 4.88
CA ALA A 142 -8.90 -25.24 5.21
C ALA A 142 -9.31 -24.50 3.95
N ASN A 143 -10.00 -23.37 4.11
CA ASN A 143 -10.42 -22.48 3.03
C ASN A 143 -9.61 -21.19 3.06
N ALA A 144 -9.47 -20.52 1.92
CA ALA A 144 -8.88 -19.20 1.82
C ALA A 144 -9.82 -18.24 1.11
N LEU A 145 -10.01 -17.05 1.68
CA LEU A 145 -10.62 -15.91 1.03
C LEU A 145 -9.53 -14.90 0.75
N SER A 146 -9.30 -14.62 -0.52
CA SER A 146 -8.29 -13.65 -0.94
C SER A 146 -8.93 -12.34 -1.40
N PHE A 147 -8.45 -11.22 -0.87
CA PHE A 147 -8.82 -9.89 -1.35
C PHE A 147 -8.30 -9.60 -2.76
N ASP A 148 -7.22 -10.26 -3.21
CA ASP A 148 -6.71 -10.09 -4.58
C ASP A 148 -7.69 -10.57 -5.66
N TYR A 149 -8.59 -11.49 -5.32
CA TYR A 149 -9.57 -12.06 -6.26
C TYR A 149 -11.01 -11.63 -5.99
N LEU A 150 -11.20 -10.65 -5.10
CA LEU A 150 -12.54 -10.10 -4.88
C LEU A 150 -13.04 -9.43 -6.17
N PRO A 151 -14.24 -9.78 -6.67
CA PRO A 151 -14.74 -9.18 -7.89
C PRO A 151 -15.02 -7.68 -7.73
N ARG A 152 -14.58 -6.88 -8.70
CA ARG A 152 -14.78 -5.42 -8.71
C ARG A 152 -16.17 -5.06 -9.18
N ILE A 153 -17.15 -5.28 -8.32
CA ILE A 153 -18.56 -4.95 -8.51
C ILE A 153 -19.05 -4.07 -7.37
N SER A 154 -20.11 -3.31 -7.59
CA SER A 154 -20.65 -2.35 -6.60
C SER A 154 -20.95 -2.96 -5.24
N ARG A 155 -21.43 -4.21 -5.18
CA ARG A 155 -21.70 -4.92 -3.93
C ARG A 155 -20.45 -5.26 -3.11
N ALA A 156 -19.31 -5.39 -3.76
CA ALA A 156 -18.04 -5.77 -3.12
C ALA A 156 -17.17 -4.56 -2.75
N GLN A 157 -17.55 -3.33 -3.10
CA GLN A 157 -16.74 -2.12 -2.86
C GLN A 157 -16.35 -1.93 -1.39
N ALA A 158 -17.26 -2.25 -0.46
CA ALA A 158 -16.98 -2.14 0.97
C ALA A 158 -15.91 -3.13 1.49
N ALA A 159 -15.62 -4.18 0.72
CA ALA A 159 -14.62 -5.19 1.02
C ALA A 159 -13.40 -5.12 0.08
N ASP A 160 -13.31 -4.09 -0.77
CA ASP A 160 -12.20 -3.92 -1.73
C ASP A 160 -10.96 -3.33 -1.04
N ALA A 161 -10.23 -4.20 -0.36
CA ALA A 161 -8.99 -3.83 0.30
C ALA A 161 -7.89 -3.40 -0.68
N LEU A 162 -7.89 -3.88 -1.93
CA LEU A 162 -6.93 -3.40 -2.94
C LEU A 162 -7.12 -1.92 -3.22
N THR A 163 -8.37 -1.48 -3.38
CA THR A 163 -8.69 -0.05 -3.59
C THR A 163 -8.29 0.78 -2.38
N SER A 164 -8.60 0.36 -1.17
CA SER A 164 -8.27 1.13 0.03
C SER A 164 -6.75 1.27 0.22
N GLN A 165 -5.99 0.20 0.00
CA GLN A 165 -4.52 0.24 0.09
C GLN A 165 -3.88 1.04 -1.06
N ALA A 166 -4.47 1.03 -2.26
CA ALA A 166 -4.04 1.87 -3.37
C ALA A 166 -4.22 3.37 -3.07
N ILE A 167 -5.31 3.77 -2.40
CA ILE A 167 -5.52 5.16 -1.91
C ILE A 167 -4.38 5.56 -0.98
N VAL A 168 -4.03 4.73 0.01
CA VAL A 168 -2.93 5.00 0.94
C VAL A 168 -1.60 5.15 0.19
N SER A 169 -1.33 4.27 -0.76
CA SER A 169 -0.11 4.34 -1.59
C SER A 169 -0.03 5.63 -2.41
N GLY A 170 -1.12 6.01 -3.07
CA GLY A 170 -1.19 7.24 -3.87
C GLY A 170 -1.01 8.51 -3.03
N TYR A 171 -1.55 8.53 -1.81
CA TYR A 171 -1.31 9.61 -0.87
C TYR A 171 0.15 9.64 -0.42
N ARG A 172 0.67 8.50 0.04
CA ARG A 172 2.03 8.41 0.59
C ARG A 172 3.11 8.75 -0.43
N VAL A 173 3.02 8.25 -1.67
CA VAL A 173 4.02 8.53 -2.70
C VAL A 173 4.13 10.02 -3.01
N THR A 174 3.02 10.75 -2.98
CA THR A 174 3.05 12.21 -3.17
C THR A 174 3.83 12.92 -2.06
N LEU A 175 3.66 12.50 -0.80
CA LEU A 175 4.40 13.07 0.32
C LEU A 175 5.89 12.74 0.24
N VAL A 176 6.26 11.54 -0.21
CA VAL A 176 7.65 11.15 -0.46
C VAL A 176 8.24 12.03 -1.57
N ALA A 177 7.54 12.16 -2.69
CA ALA A 177 7.97 13.01 -3.80
C ALA A 177 8.15 14.47 -3.37
N ALA A 178 7.25 14.98 -2.52
CA ALA A 178 7.34 16.34 -1.99
C ALA A 178 8.56 16.51 -1.05
N GLY A 179 8.88 15.49 -0.26
CA GLY A 179 10.03 15.52 0.64
C GLY A 179 11.39 15.40 -0.07
N LEU A 180 11.41 14.75 -1.23
CA LEU A 180 12.63 14.56 -2.03
C LEU A 180 12.90 15.73 -2.98
N LEU A 181 11.84 16.45 -3.42
CA LEU A 181 11.98 17.55 -4.37
C LEU A 181 12.55 18.81 -3.69
N PRO A 182 13.69 19.38 -4.12
CA PRO A 182 14.25 20.62 -3.57
C PRO A 182 13.55 21.86 -4.16
N LYS A 183 12.21 21.87 -4.23
CA LYS A 183 11.41 22.93 -4.80
C LYS A 183 10.03 22.99 -4.15
N PHE A 184 9.45 24.20 -4.08
CA PHE A 184 8.07 24.38 -3.63
C PHE A 184 7.05 23.73 -4.58
N PHE A 185 6.05 23.09 -4.00
CA PHE A 185 4.90 22.60 -4.76
C PHE A 185 4.00 23.74 -5.24
N PRO A 186 3.55 24.67 -4.37
CA PRO A 186 2.66 25.75 -4.79
C PRO A 186 3.41 26.92 -5.40
N LEU A 187 2.62 27.81 -6.02
CA LEU A 187 3.06 29.16 -6.40
C LEU A 187 3.36 29.97 -5.15
N TYR A 188 4.51 30.62 -5.11
CA TYR A 188 4.82 31.65 -4.13
C TYR A 188 5.15 32.96 -4.81
N MET A 189 4.56 34.04 -4.28
CA MET A 189 4.89 35.42 -4.68
C MET A 189 5.32 36.20 -3.45
N THR A 190 6.52 36.78 -3.49
CA THR A 190 7.10 37.59 -2.42
C THR A 190 7.69 38.86 -3.01
N ALA A 191 8.06 39.81 -2.16
CA ALA A 191 8.80 40.99 -2.61
C ALA A 191 10.14 40.65 -3.28
N ALA A 192 10.72 39.49 -2.98
CA ALA A 192 11.96 39.00 -3.59
C ALA A 192 11.76 38.35 -4.96
N GLY A 193 10.50 38.07 -5.35
CA GLY A 193 10.17 37.45 -6.63
C GLY A 193 9.11 36.35 -6.57
N THR A 194 8.91 35.72 -7.72
CA THR A 194 7.90 34.68 -7.91
C THR A 194 8.55 33.30 -8.13
N ILE A 195 8.17 32.33 -7.33
CA ILE A 195 8.54 30.90 -7.50
C ILE A 195 7.39 30.18 -8.16
N ARG A 196 7.62 29.67 -9.36
CA ARG A 196 6.61 28.89 -10.10
C ARG A 196 6.33 27.56 -9.39
N PRO A 197 5.07 27.06 -9.44
CA PRO A 197 4.71 25.78 -8.83
C PRO A 197 5.44 24.60 -9.49
N ALA A 198 5.61 23.53 -8.75
CA ALA A 198 6.14 22.27 -9.29
C ALA A 198 5.18 21.70 -10.35
N LYS A 199 5.75 21.14 -11.42
CA LYS A 199 5.03 20.34 -12.41
C LYS A 199 5.11 18.86 -12.01
N VAL A 200 3.96 18.22 -11.86
CA VAL A 200 3.83 16.79 -11.50
C VAL A 200 3.11 16.05 -12.61
N LEU A 201 3.73 15.01 -13.10
CA LEU A 201 3.10 14.05 -14.03
C LEU A 201 2.88 12.72 -13.31
N VAL A 202 1.67 12.16 -13.43
CA VAL A 202 1.36 10.83 -12.94
C VAL A 202 1.09 9.90 -14.12
N LEU A 203 1.86 8.82 -14.22
CA LEU A 203 1.71 7.77 -15.21
C LEU A 203 0.94 6.60 -14.60
N GLY A 204 -0.29 6.42 -15.05
CA GLY A 204 -1.31 5.54 -14.51
C GLY A 204 -2.41 6.32 -13.79
N ALA A 205 -3.65 6.21 -14.28
CA ALA A 205 -4.84 6.84 -13.70
C ALA A 205 -5.73 5.83 -12.95
N GLY A 206 -5.16 4.77 -12.40
CA GLY A 206 -5.83 3.90 -11.44
C GLY A 206 -6.05 4.61 -10.10
N VAL A 207 -6.58 3.89 -9.10
CA VAL A 207 -6.90 4.47 -7.77
C VAL A 207 -5.70 5.18 -7.14
N ALA A 208 -4.51 4.54 -7.13
CA ALA A 208 -3.30 5.15 -6.59
C ALA A 208 -2.89 6.41 -7.37
N GLY A 209 -2.95 6.37 -8.71
CA GLY A 209 -2.60 7.50 -9.56
C GLY A 209 -3.55 8.68 -9.39
N LEU A 210 -4.85 8.44 -9.39
CA LEU A 210 -5.85 9.49 -9.15
C LEU A 210 -5.69 10.12 -7.75
N GLN A 211 -5.42 9.30 -6.72
CA GLN A 211 -5.13 9.82 -5.39
C GLN A 211 -3.84 10.63 -5.36
N ALA A 212 -2.78 10.19 -6.05
CA ALA A 212 -1.53 10.94 -6.15
C ALA A 212 -1.75 12.29 -6.85
N MET A 213 -2.53 12.32 -7.94
CA MET A 213 -2.91 13.57 -8.62
C MET A 213 -3.68 14.50 -7.69
N ALA A 214 -4.71 13.99 -7.00
CA ALA A 214 -5.54 14.77 -6.08
C ALA A 214 -4.70 15.35 -4.92
N THR A 215 -3.78 14.56 -4.36
CA THR A 215 -2.90 14.99 -3.28
C THR A 215 -1.91 16.05 -3.77
N SER A 216 -1.29 15.84 -4.94
CA SER A 216 -0.37 16.82 -5.55
C SER A 216 -1.06 18.17 -5.84
N LYS A 217 -2.31 18.12 -6.28
CA LYS A 217 -3.15 19.34 -6.46
C LYS A 217 -3.39 20.07 -5.15
N LYS A 218 -3.73 19.33 -4.07
CA LYS A 218 -3.92 19.91 -2.73
C LYS A 218 -2.64 20.56 -2.20
N LEU A 219 -1.46 20.04 -2.56
CA LEU A 219 -0.18 20.65 -2.23
C LEU A 219 0.15 21.86 -3.12
N GLY A 220 -0.66 22.16 -4.14
CA GLY A 220 -0.54 23.34 -4.98
C GLY A 220 0.30 23.18 -6.25
N ALA A 221 0.64 21.95 -6.63
CA ALA A 221 1.34 21.66 -7.88
C ALA A 221 0.45 21.85 -9.13
N VAL A 222 1.10 22.06 -10.28
CA VAL A 222 0.48 21.91 -11.60
C VAL A 222 0.55 20.44 -11.98
N VAL A 223 -0.61 19.76 -12.02
CA VAL A 223 -0.69 18.32 -12.14
C VAL A 223 -1.25 17.89 -13.48
N SER A 224 -0.58 16.93 -14.10
CA SER A 224 -1.03 16.22 -15.29
C SER A 224 -1.00 14.72 -15.06
N GLY A 225 -1.82 13.97 -15.79
CA GLY A 225 -1.90 12.53 -15.72
C GLY A 225 -2.01 11.90 -17.10
N TYR A 226 -1.48 10.70 -17.24
CA TYR A 226 -1.56 9.89 -18.44
C TYR A 226 -1.96 8.45 -18.10
N ASP A 227 -2.79 7.87 -18.92
CA ASP A 227 -3.14 6.45 -18.90
C ASP A 227 -3.55 5.99 -20.30
N VAL A 228 -3.48 4.70 -20.58
CA VAL A 228 -3.81 4.13 -21.89
C VAL A 228 -5.30 3.80 -22.05
N ARG A 229 -6.08 3.81 -20.98
CA ARG A 229 -7.50 3.45 -20.98
C ARG A 229 -8.38 4.59 -21.52
N ALA A 230 -9.46 4.24 -22.23
CA ALA A 230 -10.37 5.22 -22.84
C ALA A 230 -11.10 6.11 -21.80
N ALA A 231 -11.39 5.59 -20.60
CA ALA A 231 -12.08 6.33 -19.53
C ALA A 231 -11.18 7.32 -18.78
N SER A 232 -9.86 7.18 -18.88
CA SER A 232 -8.90 7.92 -18.06
C SER A 232 -8.91 9.44 -18.27
N PRO A 233 -9.19 10.01 -19.45
CA PRO A 233 -9.29 11.46 -19.59
C PRO A 233 -10.29 12.09 -18.64
N ASP A 234 -11.47 11.49 -18.47
CA ASP A 234 -12.51 12.03 -17.59
C ASP A 234 -12.19 11.76 -16.11
N GLU A 235 -11.62 10.61 -15.80
CA GLU A 235 -11.13 10.29 -14.45
C GLU A 235 -10.08 11.31 -13.99
N VAL A 236 -9.07 11.61 -14.81
CA VAL A 236 -8.00 12.60 -14.53
C VAL A 236 -8.58 14.00 -14.35
N LYS A 237 -9.52 14.41 -15.22
CA LYS A 237 -10.19 15.70 -15.10
C LYS A 237 -11.01 15.82 -13.82
N SER A 238 -11.65 14.73 -13.39
CA SER A 238 -12.48 14.71 -12.17
C SER A 238 -11.73 15.07 -10.90
N VAL A 239 -10.42 14.75 -10.84
CA VAL A 239 -9.53 15.14 -9.73
C VAL A 239 -8.85 16.51 -9.95
N GLY A 240 -9.24 17.25 -11.00
CA GLY A 240 -8.73 18.57 -11.32
C GLY A 240 -7.33 18.59 -11.95
N ALA A 241 -6.85 17.46 -12.47
CA ALA A 241 -5.61 17.36 -13.22
C ALA A 241 -5.84 17.51 -14.73
N ARG A 242 -4.78 17.83 -15.49
CA ARG A 242 -4.81 17.88 -16.95
C ARG A 242 -4.46 16.51 -17.50
N PHE A 243 -5.29 15.98 -18.39
CA PHE A 243 -4.94 14.76 -19.12
C PHE A 243 -3.90 15.05 -20.21
N VAL A 244 -2.85 14.23 -20.27
CA VAL A 244 -1.85 14.26 -21.33
C VAL A 244 -2.34 13.39 -22.48
N ASN A 245 -2.65 14.01 -23.60
CA ASN A 245 -3.02 13.29 -24.82
C ASN A 245 -1.78 13.05 -25.67
N ILE A 246 -1.53 11.78 -26.02
CA ILE A 246 -0.50 11.40 -27.00
C ILE A 246 -1.20 10.74 -28.19
N ASP A 247 -0.58 10.81 -29.35
CA ASP A 247 -1.16 10.26 -30.59
C ASP A 247 -1.02 8.73 -30.65
N LEU A 248 -1.76 8.07 -29.73
CA LEU A 248 -1.93 6.61 -29.68
C LEU A 248 -3.36 6.27 -29.32
N PRO A 249 -4.02 5.34 -30.03
CA PRO A 249 -5.38 4.93 -29.69
C PRO A 249 -5.41 4.29 -28.29
N PRO A 250 -6.50 4.44 -27.53
CA PRO A 250 -6.63 3.85 -26.20
C PRO A 250 -6.65 2.30 -26.26
N ILE A 251 -6.32 1.67 -25.14
CA ILE A 251 -6.41 0.22 -24.96
C ILE A 251 -7.13 -0.10 -23.66
N ASP A 252 -8.24 -0.80 -23.78
CA ASP A 252 -8.98 -1.30 -22.64
C ASP A 252 -8.73 -2.79 -22.43
N GLY A 253 -8.57 -3.20 -21.18
CA GLY A 253 -8.46 -4.58 -20.74
C GLY A 253 -9.65 -5.00 -19.88
N ALA A 254 -9.67 -6.25 -19.45
CA ALA A 254 -10.71 -6.78 -18.57
C ALA A 254 -10.58 -6.21 -17.15
N GLY A 255 -11.71 -6.02 -16.45
CA GLY A 255 -11.73 -5.63 -15.04
C GLY A 255 -11.24 -4.23 -14.72
N GLY A 256 -11.22 -3.30 -15.70
CA GLY A 256 -10.77 -1.91 -15.51
C GLY A 256 -9.26 -1.72 -15.50
N TYR A 257 -8.50 -2.74 -15.86
CA TYR A 257 -7.05 -2.64 -16.07
C TYR A 257 -6.70 -2.43 -17.55
N ALA A 258 -5.54 -1.82 -17.81
CA ALA A 258 -5.01 -1.74 -19.16
C ALA A 258 -4.59 -3.13 -19.69
N ARG A 259 -4.77 -3.35 -20.99
CA ARG A 259 -4.22 -4.53 -21.65
C ARG A 259 -2.71 -4.35 -21.85
N GLU A 260 -1.97 -5.46 -21.84
CA GLU A 260 -0.54 -5.48 -22.17
C GLU A 260 -0.28 -4.90 -23.57
N LEU A 261 0.73 -4.05 -23.66
CA LEU A 261 1.15 -3.40 -24.89
C LEU A 261 2.11 -4.33 -25.65
N GLY A 262 1.97 -4.43 -26.97
CA GLY A 262 3.03 -4.99 -27.81
C GLY A 262 4.29 -4.09 -27.75
N GLU A 263 5.45 -4.68 -27.98
CA GLU A 263 6.76 -4.00 -27.85
C GLU A 263 6.86 -2.72 -28.70
N GLU A 264 6.43 -2.76 -29.97
CA GLU A 264 6.43 -1.59 -30.86
C GLU A 264 5.60 -0.44 -30.29
N ARG A 265 4.44 -0.77 -29.74
CA ARG A 265 3.56 0.22 -29.16
C ARG A 265 4.12 0.79 -27.84
N ALA A 266 4.72 -0.04 -27.00
CA ALA A 266 5.40 0.41 -25.78
C ALA A 266 6.53 1.39 -26.12
N LYS A 267 7.34 1.08 -27.13
CA LYS A 267 8.40 1.95 -27.63
C LYS A 267 7.84 3.28 -28.16
N LYS A 268 6.78 3.23 -28.97
CA LYS A 268 6.13 4.44 -29.48
C LYS A 268 5.54 5.29 -28.36
N GLN A 269 4.95 4.68 -27.35
CA GLN A 269 4.48 5.38 -26.15
C GLN A 269 5.61 6.09 -25.41
N GLN A 270 6.76 5.43 -25.22
CA GLN A 270 7.93 6.01 -24.59
C GLN A 270 8.46 7.21 -25.39
N GLU A 271 8.57 7.09 -26.72
CA GLU A 271 8.99 8.19 -27.60
C GLU A 271 8.08 9.42 -27.47
N LEU A 272 6.75 9.21 -27.41
CA LEU A 272 5.79 10.30 -27.30
C LEU A 272 5.72 10.91 -25.89
N LEU A 273 6.00 10.12 -24.84
CA LEU A 273 6.03 10.61 -23.47
C LEU A 273 7.36 11.29 -23.09
N ALA A 274 8.46 10.96 -23.76
CA ALA A 274 9.77 11.51 -23.43
C ALA A 274 9.81 13.05 -23.33
N PRO A 275 9.29 13.83 -24.29
CA PRO A 275 9.29 15.29 -24.20
C PRO A 275 8.38 15.81 -23.08
N VAL A 276 7.29 15.09 -22.77
CA VAL A 276 6.39 15.45 -21.67
C VAL A 276 7.07 15.23 -20.31
N ILE A 277 7.79 14.11 -20.16
CA ILE A 277 8.52 13.75 -18.94
C ILE A 277 9.67 14.74 -18.69
N ALA A 278 10.41 15.13 -19.73
CA ALA A 278 11.53 16.06 -19.64
C ALA A 278 11.15 17.44 -19.03
N GLU A 279 9.89 17.85 -19.16
CA GLU A 279 9.40 19.11 -18.60
C GLU A 279 8.98 19.05 -17.13
N GLN A 280 8.97 17.85 -16.53
CA GLN A 280 8.43 17.69 -15.19
C GLN A 280 9.47 17.89 -14.09
N ASN A 281 9.02 18.37 -12.94
CA ASN A 281 9.82 18.35 -11.72
C ASN A 281 9.66 17.02 -10.98
N ILE A 282 8.46 16.40 -11.08
CA ILE A 282 8.14 15.12 -10.48
C ILE A 282 7.42 14.24 -11.51
N VAL A 283 7.81 12.99 -11.56
CA VAL A 283 7.05 11.92 -12.21
C VAL A 283 6.70 10.84 -11.17
N ILE A 284 5.43 10.47 -11.10
CA ILE A 284 4.95 9.36 -10.25
C ILE A 284 4.42 8.27 -11.18
N THR A 285 4.93 7.04 -11.05
CA THR A 285 4.47 5.91 -11.83
C THR A 285 3.68 4.94 -10.97
N THR A 286 2.53 4.51 -11.49
CA THR A 286 1.58 3.65 -10.77
C THR A 286 1.00 2.55 -11.63
N ALA A 287 1.56 2.31 -12.82
CA ALA A 287 1.03 1.32 -13.74
C ALA A 287 1.37 -0.10 -13.28
N ALA A 288 0.36 -0.87 -12.95
CA ALA A 288 0.49 -2.26 -12.55
C ALA A 288 -0.51 -3.13 -13.29
N VAL A 289 -0.08 -4.35 -13.63
CA VAL A 289 -0.95 -5.38 -14.19
C VAL A 289 -0.98 -6.52 -13.19
N PRO A 290 -2.15 -6.86 -12.62
CA PRO A 290 -2.24 -7.92 -11.63
C PRO A 290 -1.66 -9.26 -12.11
N GLY A 291 -0.82 -9.89 -11.27
CA GLY A 291 -0.19 -11.19 -11.57
C GLY A 291 0.90 -11.16 -12.66
N ARG A 292 1.36 -9.98 -13.07
CA ARG A 292 2.41 -9.82 -14.09
C ARG A 292 3.45 -8.77 -13.65
N PRO A 293 4.67 -8.80 -14.23
CA PRO A 293 5.62 -7.72 -14.08
C PRO A 293 5.04 -6.38 -14.55
N ALA A 294 5.40 -5.32 -13.89
CA ALA A 294 5.00 -3.97 -14.26
C ALA A 294 5.58 -3.59 -15.65
N PRO A 295 4.83 -2.84 -16.48
CA PRO A 295 5.34 -2.38 -17.76
C PRO A 295 6.43 -1.32 -17.57
N LEU A 296 7.51 -1.39 -18.34
CA LEU A 296 8.53 -0.34 -18.37
C LEU A 296 7.99 0.87 -19.12
N LEU A 297 7.79 1.98 -18.42
CA LEU A 297 7.26 3.23 -18.97
C LEU A 297 8.33 4.30 -19.18
N VAL A 298 9.33 4.34 -18.31
CA VAL A 298 10.38 5.38 -18.31
C VAL A 298 11.74 4.70 -18.41
N THR A 299 12.46 4.98 -19.48
CA THR A 299 13.81 4.46 -19.72
C THR A 299 14.87 5.41 -19.13
N LYS A 300 16.11 4.93 -18.95
CA LYS A 300 17.24 5.77 -18.53
C LYS A 300 17.47 6.95 -19.49
N GLN A 301 17.27 6.74 -20.78
CA GLN A 301 17.40 7.81 -21.78
C GLN A 301 16.38 8.92 -21.54
N MET A 302 15.15 8.57 -21.12
CA MET A 302 14.12 9.57 -20.79
C MET A 302 14.47 10.32 -19.50
N LEU A 303 15.09 9.64 -18.53
CA LEU A 303 15.58 10.26 -17.28
C LEU A 303 16.64 11.32 -17.57
N ALA A 304 17.59 11.02 -18.44
CA ALA A 304 18.66 11.95 -18.85
C ALA A 304 18.10 13.24 -19.50
N GLY A 305 16.87 13.24 -19.98
CA GLY A 305 16.18 14.42 -20.52
C GLY A 305 15.55 15.31 -19.44
N MET A 306 15.44 14.87 -18.19
CA MET A 306 14.86 15.65 -17.10
C MET A 306 15.87 16.65 -16.52
N ALA A 307 15.39 17.72 -15.92
CA ALA A 307 16.25 18.68 -15.23
C ALA A 307 16.89 18.06 -13.98
N GLU A 308 18.13 18.43 -13.70
CA GLU A 308 18.81 18.08 -12.46
C GLU A 308 17.97 18.50 -11.23
N GLY A 309 17.93 17.65 -10.20
CA GLY A 309 17.10 17.84 -9.03
C GLY A 309 15.64 17.40 -9.20
N SER A 310 15.26 16.89 -10.38
CA SER A 310 13.94 16.27 -10.58
C SER A 310 13.82 14.96 -9.81
N VAL A 311 12.58 14.56 -9.53
CA VAL A 311 12.27 13.36 -8.72
C VAL A 311 11.35 12.42 -9.49
N ILE A 312 11.65 11.13 -9.45
CA ILE A 312 10.74 10.08 -9.90
C ILE A 312 10.40 9.17 -8.73
N CYS A 313 9.11 8.83 -8.56
CA CYS A 313 8.66 7.88 -7.58
C CYS A 313 7.93 6.73 -8.29
N ASP A 314 8.47 5.52 -8.17
CA ASP A 314 7.94 4.33 -8.81
C ASP A 314 7.20 3.45 -7.79
N LEU A 315 5.86 3.46 -7.80
CA LEU A 315 5.04 2.58 -6.96
C LEU A 315 5.04 1.11 -7.40
N ALA A 316 5.48 0.84 -8.62
CA ALA A 316 5.52 -0.51 -9.18
C ALA A 316 6.85 -1.24 -8.96
N ALA A 317 7.79 -0.64 -8.22
CA ALA A 317 9.15 -1.17 -8.03
C ALA A 317 9.18 -2.62 -7.51
N GLU A 318 8.25 -3.01 -6.61
CA GLU A 318 8.15 -4.39 -6.09
C GLU A 318 7.67 -5.41 -7.14
N SER A 319 7.09 -4.95 -8.24
CA SER A 319 6.58 -5.81 -9.33
C SER A 319 7.38 -5.68 -10.62
N GLY A 320 8.64 -5.28 -10.54
CA GLY A 320 9.55 -5.13 -11.67
C GLY A 320 9.82 -3.70 -12.10
N GLY A 321 9.02 -2.76 -11.62
CA GLY A 321 9.19 -1.32 -11.84
C GLY A 321 8.68 -0.78 -13.17
N ASN A 322 8.16 0.44 -13.13
CA ASN A 322 7.81 1.21 -14.33
C ASN A 322 8.99 2.06 -14.84
N VAL A 323 10.05 2.19 -14.05
CA VAL A 323 11.20 3.04 -14.31
C VAL A 323 12.47 2.19 -14.36
N GLU A 324 13.24 2.33 -15.43
CA GLU A 324 14.51 1.62 -15.58
C GLU A 324 15.50 2.03 -14.48
N GLY A 325 16.01 1.04 -13.74
CA GLY A 325 16.90 1.26 -12.60
C GLY A 325 16.19 1.46 -11.27
N SER A 326 14.85 1.31 -11.23
CA SER A 326 14.08 1.33 -9.98
C SER A 326 14.43 0.13 -9.11
N VAL A 327 14.71 0.37 -7.82
CA VAL A 327 14.99 -0.65 -6.82
C VAL A 327 14.04 -0.46 -5.65
N ALA A 328 13.25 -1.49 -5.34
CA ALA A 328 12.25 -1.43 -4.29
C ALA A 328 12.86 -1.14 -2.92
N GLY A 329 12.39 -0.07 -2.26
CA GLY A 329 12.85 0.37 -0.95
C GLY A 329 14.08 1.28 -0.97
N GLU A 330 14.62 1.61 -2.14
CA GLU A 330 15.83 2.42 -2.24
C GLU A 330 15.55 3.80 -2.88
N VAL A 331 16.46 4.72 -2.60
CA VAL A 331 16.59 6.00 -3.30
C VAL A 331 17.91 5.97 -4.05
N VAL A 332 17.84 6.07 -5.36
CA VAL A 332 19.02 6.10 -6.24
C VAL A 332 19.09 7.43 -6.99
N ASN A 333 20.28 7.92 -7.28
CA ASN A 333 20.48 9.08 -8.14
C ASN A 333 20.96 8.58 -9.51
N LEU A 334 20.26 8.98 -10.56
CA LEU A 334 20.56 8.66 -11.95
C LEU A 334 20.74 9.96 -12.71
N ASP A 335 21.98 10.34 -12.97
CA ASP A 335 22.34 11.56 -13.73
C ASP A 335 21.67 12.83 -13.21
N GLY A 336 21.65 13.02 -11.88
CA GLY A 336 21.05 14.19 -11.22
C GLY A 336 19.54 14.08 -10.97
N VAL A 337 18.87 13.01 -11.40
CA VAL A 337 17.47 12.70 -11.10
C VAL A 337 17.40 11.75 -9.93
N THR A 338 16.63 12.10 -8.91
CA THR A 338 16.38 11.23 -7.75
C THR A 338 15.25 10.26 -8.05
N LEU A 339 15.54 8.97 -8.04
CA LEU A 339 14.56 7.89 -8.25
C LEU A 339 14.32 7.16 -6.92
N TRP A 340 13.07 7.16 -6.46
CA TRP A 340 12.61 6.38 -5.30
C TRP A 340 11.77 5.19 -5.76
N GLY A 341 12.19 3.97 -5.40
CA GLY A 341 11.43 2.74 -5.59
C GLY A 341 10.55 2.44 -4.38
N GLY A 342 9.23 2.43 -4.57
CA GLY A 342 8.27 2.12 -3.51
C GLY A 342 8.42 0.68 -3.01
N LYS A 343 8.37 0.51 -1.68
CA LYS A 343 8.31 -0.80 -1.03
C LYS A 343 7.41 -0.74 0.20
N ASP A 344 6.52 -1.73 0.32
CA ASP A 344 5.56 -1.83 1.42
C ASP A 344 4.87 -0.47 1.72
N VAL A 345 4.51 0.27 0.67
CA VAL A 345 4.10 1.69 0.76
C VAL A 345 2.87 1.89 1.66
N PRO A 346 1.82 1.04 1.63
CA PRO A 346 0.71 1.15 2.60
C PRO A 346 1.17 0.99 4.05
N SER A 347 2.15 0.14 4.32
CA SER A 347 2.72 -0.09 5.65
C SER A 347 3.48 1.12 6.21
N GLN A 348 3.85 2.09 5.35
CA GLN A 348 4.45 3.36 5.79
C GLN A 348 3.41 4.30 6.43
N MET A 349 2.12 3.96 6.34
CA MET A 349 0.99 4.65 6.97
C MET A 349 0.10 3.61 7.68
N ALA A 350 0.73 2.75 8.46
CA ALA A 350 0.11 1.56 9.01
C ALA A 350 -1.18 1.78 9.81
N PRO A 351 -1.35 2.86 10.63
CA PRO A 351 -2.60 3.11 11.35
C PRO A 351 -3.79 3.29 10.41
N ASP A 352 -3.66 4.19 9.42
CA ASP A 352 -4.74 4.48 8.47
C ASP A 352 -4.96 3.30 7.50
N ALA A 353 -3.87 2.71 7.02
CA ALA A 353 -3.91 1.55 6.14
C ALA A 353 -4.63 0.35 6.80
N SER A 354 -4.36 0.10 8.10
CA SER A 354 -5.06 -0.95 8.86
C SER A 354 -6.53 -0.62 9.12
N SER A 355 -6.85 0.67 9.30
CA SER A 355 -8.24 1.10 9.52
C SER A 355 -9.09 1.00 8.25
N LEU A 356 -8.45 1.05 7.09
CA LEU A 356 -9.07 0.95 5.78
C LEU A 356 -9.03 -0.48 5.20
N TYR A 357 -8.27 -1.36 5.80
CA TYR A 357 -8.18 -2.78 5.45
C TYR A 357 -9.36 -3.54 6.00
#